data_70f1c2caacd6e6d318c87304012f65a2
#
_entry.id   70f1c2caacd6e6d318c87304012f65a2
#
_cell.length_a   1.000
_cell.length_b   1.000
_cell.length_c   1.000
_cell.angle_alpha   90.00
_cell.angle_beta   90.00
_cell.angle_gamma   90.00
#
_symmetry.space_group_name_H-M   'P 1'
#
loop_
_entity.id
_entity.type
_entity.pdbx_description
1 polymer ?
#
loop_
_entity_poly.entity_id
_entity_poly.type
_entity_poly.pdbx_seq_one_letter_code
_entity_poly.pdbx_strand_id
1 'polypeptide(L)'
;MREEQGIIHGLELQGRALIPVAADTESISFLVGTQSLRHTNMLYKVVLDEETGQLGKKAYRMGLGEVWHIDASPENPSHVSCTYGERAGPSGWRRAAAVLHLPEAGGVGDGGEGDEVGEVEVRASLDPILGGGEPTSVTFQPNQASKVACLVGDRLVLGDLGEEEVRDEWSTVHSVRGQTRVAAAR
;
A
#
# COMPACT_ATOMS: atom_id res chain seq x y z
N MET A 1 -21.76 -3.27 -32.54
CA MET A 1 -20.46 -2.95 -31.86
C MET A 1 -20.81 -2.09 -30.67
N ARG A 2 -20.57 -2.56 -29.43
CA ARG A 2 -20.60 -1.66 -28.27
C ARG A 2 -19.36 -0.80 -28.35
N GLU A 3 -19.53 0.51 -28.41
CA GLU A 3 -18.43 1.44 -28.20
C GLU A 3 -17.92 1.20 -26.79
N GLU A 4 -16.67 0.75 -26.66
CA GLU A 4 -15.98 0.67 -25.37
C GLU A 4 -15.71 2.11 -24.94
N GLN A 5 -16.58 2.63 -24.06
CA GLN A 5 -16.36 3.93 -23.44
C GLN A 5 -15.33 3.75 -22.33
N GLY A 6 -14.13 4.27 -22.55
CA GLY A 6 -13.13 4.39 -21.50
C GLY A 6 -13.56 5.45 -20.48
N ILE A 7 -13.41 5.15 -19.20
CA ILE A 7 -13.62 6.11 -18.10
C ILE A 7 -12.27 6.72 -17.75
N ILE A 8 -12.19 8.05 -17.71
CA ILE A 8 -10.96 8.78 -17.36
C ILE A 8 -11.21 9.54 -16.05
N HIS A 9 -10.35 9.30 -15.07
CA HIS A 9 -10.36 10.02 -13.80
C HIS A 9 -9.01 10.70 -13.57
N GLY A 10 -9.01 12.02 -13.36
CA GLY A 10 -7.81 12.80 -13.09
C GLY A 10 -7.37 12.71 -11.63
N LEU A 11 -6.07 12.60 -11.40
CA LEU A 11 -5.45 12.72 -10.09
C LEU A 11 -4.65 14.03 -10.02
N GLU A 12 -4.61 14.65 -8.83
CA GLU A 12 -3.89 15.91 -8.61
C GLU A 12 -2.37 15.74 -8.65
N LEU A 13 -1.88 14.56 -8.26
CA LEU A 13 -0.47 14.21 -8.23
C LEU A 13 -0.18 13.03 -9.16
N GLN A 14 1.06 12.92 -9.58
CA GLN A 14 1.50 11.83 -10.42
C GLN A 14 1.33 10.49 -9.69
N GLY A 15 0.50 9.59 -10.23
CA GLY A 15 0.38 8.22 -9.77
C GLY A 15 1.62 7.40 -10.14
N ARG A 16 2.06 6.54 -9.22
CA ARG A 16 3.18 5.63 -9.43
C ARG A 16 2.81 4.16 -9.25
N ALA A 17 2.04 3.86 -8.22
CA ALA A 17 1.61 2.51 -7.89
C ALA A 17 0.10 2.39 -8.05
N LEU A 18 -0.37 1.29 -8.62
CA LEU A 18 -1.79 1.00 -8.84
C LEU A 18 -2.04 -0.47 -8.56
N ILE A 19 -3.03 -0.76 -7.71
CA ILE A 19 -3.45 -2.14 -7.42
C ILE A 19 -4.97 -2.22 -7.23
N PRO A 20 -5.59 -3.37 -7.50
CA PRO A 20 -6.97 -3.64 -7.09
C PRO A 20 -7.06 -3.92 -5.58
N VAL A 21 -8.21 -3.66 -4.99
CA VAL A 21 -8.54 -4.02 -3.59
C VAL A 21 -9.42 -5.26 -3.60
N ALA A 22 -8.80 -6.43 -3.68
CA ALA A 22 -9.54 -7.70 -3.84
C ALA A 22 -10.42 -8.06 -2.63
N ALA A 23 -10.08 -7.57 -1.43
CA ALA A 23 -10.89 -7.77 -0.22
C ALA A 23 -12.17 -6.92 -0.19
N ASP A 24 -12.30 -5.93 -1.08
CA ASP A 24 -13.51 -5.14 -1.24
C ASP A 24 -14.47 -5.91 -2.16
N THR A 25 -15.39 -6.67 -1.55
CA THR A 25 -16.32 -7.53 -2.29
C THR A 25 -17.62 -6.81 -2.67
N GLU A 26 -17.84 -5.62 -2.13
CA GLU A 26 -19.06 -4.84 -2.36
C GLU A 26 -18.89 -3.81 -3.49
N SER A 27 -17.65 -3.51 -3.85
CA SER A 27 -17.36 -2.53 -4.89
C SER A 27 -16.11 -2.88 -5.68
N ILE A 28 -16.05 -2.43 -6.93
CA ILE A 28 -14.81 -2.48 -7.71
C ILE A 28 -13.96 -1.29 -7.30
N SER A 29 -12.89 -1.55 -6.57
CA SER A 29 -12.03 -0.50 -6.06
C SER A 29 -10.54 -0.74 -6.33
N PHE A 30 -9.81 0.36 -6.45
CA PHE A 30 -8.38 0.39 -6.73
C PHE A 30 -7.70 1.34 -5.75
N LEU A 31 -6.45 1.05 -5.41
CA LEU A 31 -5.58 1.98 -4.69
C LEU A 31 -4.53 2.54 -5.63
N VAL A 32 -4.31 3.85 -5.54
CA VAL A 32 -3.28 4.57 -6.28
C VAL A 32 -2.38 5.30 -5.30
N GLY A 33 -1.09 4.97 -5.34
CA GLY A 33 -0.06 5.69 -4.60
C GLY A 33 0.61 6.75 -5.47
N THR A 34 0.88 7.93 -4.90
CA THR A 34 1.48 9.05 -5.63
C THR A 34 2.97 9.22 -5.35
N GLN A 35 3.64 9.91 -6.25
CA GLN A 35 5.03 10.30 -6.14
C GLN A 35 5.17 11.81 -6.35
N SER A 36 5.59 12.51 -5.31
CA SER A 36 5.94 13.92 -5.38
C SER A 36 7.07 14.24 -4.41
N LEU A 37 8.04 15.01 -4.86
CA LEU A 37 9.12 15.55 -4.01
C LEU A 37 8.74 16.88 -3.34
N ARG A 38 7.68 17.52 -3.80
CA ARG A 38 7.32 18.89 -3.39
C ARG A 38 6.04 18.95 -2.59
N HIS A 39 5.16 17.98 -2.76
CA HIS A 39 3.84 17.93 -2.13
C HIS A 39 3.73 16.71 -1.24
N THR A 40 2.84 16.77 -0.26
CA THR A 40 2.47 15.60 0.53
C THR A 40 1.90 14.54 -0.39
N ASN A 41 2.47 13.34 -0.36
CA ASN A 41 1.98 12.23 -1.17
C ASN A 41 0.66 11.71 -0.64
N MET A 42 -0.11 11.10 -1.53
CA MET A 42 -1.45 10.62 -1.28
C MET A 42 -1.57 9.15 -1.63
N LEU A 43 -2.44 8.45 -0.90
CA LEU A 43 -3.09 7.24 -1.36
C LEU A 43 -4.52 7.59 -1.73
N TYR A 44 -4.93 7.24 -2.93
CA TYR A 44 -6.31 7.38 -3.38
C TYR A 44 -6.96 6.00 -3.45
N LYS A 45 -8.10 5.82 -2.80
CA LYS A 45 -8.99 4.70 -3.09
C LYS A 45 -10.01 5.17 -4.12
N VAL A 46 -9.90 4.64 -5.32
CA VAL A 46 -10.81 4.92 -6.44
C VAL A 46 -11.84 3.81 -6.49
N VAL A 47 -13.12 4.18 -6.49
CA VAL A 47 -14.25 3.24 -6.47
C VAL A 47 -15.09 3.46 -7.71
N LEU A 48 -15.39 2.37 -8.43
CA LEU A 48 -16.30 2.39 -9.55
C LEU A 48 -17.73 2.21 -9.04
N ASP A 49 -18.58 3.18 -9.32
CA ASP A 49 -20.02 3.04 -9.19
C ASP A 49 -20.56 2.31 -10.43
N GLU A 50 -20.96 1.07 -10.27
CA GLU A 50 -21.44 0.23 -11.36
C GLU A 50 -22.79 0.68 -11.94
N GLU A 51 -23.62 1.40 -11.15
CA GLU A 51 -24.92 1.89 -11.60
C GLU A 51 -24.77 3.10 -12.51
N THR A 52 -23.93 4.05 -12.11
CA THR A 52 -23.71 5.30 -12.86
C THR A 52 -22.55 5.21 -13.84
N GLY A 53 -21.66 4.24 -13.67
CA GLY A 53 -20.40 4.12 -14.40
C GLY A 53 -19.41 5.24 -14.07
N GLN A 54 -19.55 5.91 -12.93
CA GLN A 54 -18.67 6.98 -12.50
C GLN A 54 -17.59 6.46 -11.56
N LEU A 55 -16.45 7.14 -11.53
CA LEU A 55 -15.37 6.88 -10.59
C LEU A 55 -15.39 7.93 -9.49
N GLY A 56 -15.65 7.49 -8.27
CA GLY A 56 -15.44 8.29 -7.07
C GLY A 56 -14.06 8.05 -6.47
N LYS A 57 -13.57 8.98 -5.65
CA LYS A 57 -12.29 8.81 -4.93
C LYS A 57 -12.43 9.14 -3.46
N LYS A 58 -11.66 8.41 -2.64
CA LYS A 58 -11.31 8.79 -1.26
C LYS A 58 -9.83 9.07 -1.21
N ALA A 59 -9.44 10.15 -0.53
CA ALA A 59 -8.07 10.59 -0.44
C ALA A 59 -7.51 10.40 0.96
N TYR A 60 -6.28 9.89 1.07
CA TYR A 60 -5.57 9.71 2.33
C TYR A 60 -4.20 10.36 2.24
N ARG A 61 -3.86 11.21 3.21
CA ARG A 61 -2.51 11.78 3.30
C ARG A 61 -1.51 10.71 3.67
N MET A 62 -0.44 10.65 2.89
CA MET A 62 0.70 9.79 3.12
C MET A 62 1.81 10.62 3.77
N GLY A 63 1.83 10.69 5.10
CA GLY A 63 2.83 11.47 5.84
C GLY A 63 4.25 10.89 5.77
N LEU A 64 4.41 9.72 5.13
CA LEU A 64 5.67 8.97 5.13
C LEU A 64 6.61 9.33 3.98
N GLY A 65 6.09 9.83 2.86
CA GLY A 65 6.89 10.21 1.70
C GLY A 65 6.40 9.63 0.38
N GLU A 66 7.30 9.45 -0.59
CA GLU A 66 6.95 8.95 -1.93
C GLU A 66 6.54 7.49 -1.89
N VAL A 67 5.41 7.16 -2.48
CA VAL A 67 4.94 5.77 -2.61
C VAL A 67 5.66 5.09 -3.77
N TRP A 68 6.36 3.99 -3.48
CA TRP A 68 7.07 3.21 -4.49
C TRP A 68 6.33 1.95 -4.92
N HIS A 69 5.73 1.27 -3.97
CA HIS A 69 4.95 0.06 -4.19
C HIS A 69 3.86 -0.03 -3.14
N ILE A 70 2.72 -0.56 -3.50
CA ILE A 70 1.61 -0.87 -2.58
C ILE A 70 1.06 -2.26 -2.90
N ASP A 71 0.48 -2.89 -1.89
CA ASP A 71 -0.32 -4.10 -2.06
C ASP A 71 -1.46 -4.10 -1.04
N ALA A 72 -2.64 -4.54 -1.46
CA ALA A 72 -3.82 -4.58 -0.60
C ALA A 72 -3.88 -5.90 0.15
N SER A 73 -4.30 -5.85 1.41
CA SER A 73 -4.56 -7.05 2.18
C SER A 73 -5.64 -7.91 1.51
N PRO A 74 -5.46 -9.24 1.47
CA PRO A 74 -6.46 -10.14 0.89
C PRO A 74 -7.72 -10.29 1.76
N GLU A 75 -7.69 -9.88 3.02
CA GLU A 75 -8.75 -10.10 4.00
C GLU A 75 -9.39 -8.79 4.49
N ASN A 76 -8.64 -7.68 4.49
CA ASN A 76 -9.12 -6.41 5.02
C ASN A 76 -8.86 -5.28 4.00
N PRO A 77 -9.93 -4.68 3.41
CA PRO A 77 -9.80 -3.65 2.39
C PRO A 77 -9.19 -2.33 2.88
N SER A 78 -9.06 -2.16 4.20
CA SER A 78 -8.44 -0.99 4.82
C SER A 78 -6.96 -1.19 5.15
N HIS A 79 -6.41 -2.40 4.97
CA HIS A 79 -5.00 -2.68 5.22
C HIS A 79 -4.21 -2.71 3.92
N VAL A 80 -3.10 -2.00 3.91
CA VAL A 80 -2.23 -1.83 2.75
C VAL A 80 -0.77 -2.00 3.16
N SER A 81 -0.02 -2.85 2.50
CA SER A 81 1.43 -2.85 2.62
C SER A 81 2.01 -1.85 1.63
N CYS A 82 3.05 -1.14 2.04
CA CYS A 82 3.63 -0.06 1.25
C CYS A 82 5.15 -0.04 1.38
N THR A 83 5.85 0.17 0.25
CA THR A 83 7.22 0.68 0.27
C THR A 83 7.22 2.15 -0.10
N TYR A 84 7.96 2.94 0.66
CA TYR A 84 7.99 4.40 0.50
C TYR A 84 9.40 4.95 0.70
N GLY A 85 9.63 6.13 0.12
CA GLY A 85 10.85 6.89 0.36
C GLY A 85 10.71 7.74 1.60
N GLU A 86 11.66 7.67 2.51
CA GLU A 86 11.69 8.54 3.68
C GLU A 86 13.04 9.25 3.81
N ARG A 87 13.04 10.33 4.57
CA ARG A 87 14.24 11.10 4.82
C ARG A 87 15.07 10.42 5.91
N ALA A 88 16.28 10.01 5.55
CA ALA A 88 17.27 9.44 6.45
C ALA A 88 18.33 10.47 6.83
N GLY A 89 18.09 11.24 7.89
CA GLY A 89 19.01 12.28 8.34
C GLY A 89 19.04 13.53 7.44
N PRO A 90 20.07 14.40 7.59
CA PRO A 90 20.10 15.72 6.97
C PRO A 90 20.19 15.74 5.43
N SER A 91 20.73 14.73 4.82
CA SER A 91 21.04 14.68 3.38
C SER A 91 20.78 13.35 2.71
N GLY A 92 20.20 12.38 3.42
CA GLY A 92 19.95 11.04 2.89
C GLY A 92 18.47 10.76 2.65
N TRP A 93 18.20 9.89 1.68
CA TRP A 93 16.91 9.25 1.45
C TRP A 93 17.12 7.75 1.54
N ARG A 94 16.17 7.04 2.11
CA ARG A 94 16.13 5.57 2.11
C ARG A 94 14.75 5.09 1.75
N ARG A 95 14.64 3.85 1.32
CA ARG A 95 13.36 3.17 1.23
C ARG A 95 13.07 2.42 2.52
N ALA A 96 11.83 2.53 2.97
CA ALA A 96 11.29 1.82 4.09
C ALA A 96 10.03 1.06 3.66
N ALA A 97 9.54 0.18 4.51
CA ALA A 97 8.31 -0.56 4.29
C ALA A 97 7.46 -0.61 5.55
N ALA A 98 6.16 -0.55 5.36
CA ALA A 98 5.19 -0.61 6.46
C ALA A 98 3.89 -1.27 6.02
N VAL A 99 3.13 -1.73 7.00
CA VAL A 99 1.70 -2.01 6.86
C VAL A 99 0.94 -0.81 7.41
N LEU A 100 0.03 -0.32 6.61
CA LEU A 100 -0.78 0.87 6.86
C LEU A 100 -2.23 0.48 7.07
N HIS A 101 -2.93 1.28 7.86
CA HIS A 101 -4.38 1.26 7.94
C HIS A 101 -4.94 2.54 7.29
N LEU A 102 -5.95 2.35 6.45
CA LEU A 102 -6.75 3.43 5.87
C LEU A 102 -8.02 3.57 6.72
N PRO A 103 -8.14 4.63 7.53
CA PRO A 103 -9.34 4.83 8.33
C PRO A 103 -10.57 5.00 7.44
N GLU A 104 -11.76 4.78 7.99
CA GLU A 104 -12.98 5.15 7.30
C GLU A 104 -12.99 6.68 7.15
N ALA A 105 -12.50 7.15 6.00
CA ALA A 105 -12.67 8.55 5.62
C ALA A 105 -14.14 8.79 5.24
N GLY A 106 -14.62 10.00 5.41
CA GLY A 106 -15.96 10.43 5.01
C GLY A 106 -16.35 9.98 3.60
N GLY A 107 -17.56 10.23 3.16
CA GLY A 107 -18.14 9.68 1.92
C GLY A 107 -17.23 9.74 0.70
N VAL A 108 -17.53 8.92 -0.29
CA VAL A 108 -16.87 8.99 -1.60
C VAL A 108 -17.31 10.29 -2.25
N GLY A 109 -16.36 11.23 -2.45
CA GLY A 109 -16.61 12.49 -3.15
C GLY A 109 -16.28 12.37 -4.64
N ASP A 110 -16.86 13.24 -5.44
CA ASP A 110 -16.55 13.39 -6.86
C ASP A 110 -15.28 14.23 -7.13
N GLY A 111 -14.60 14.64 -6.05
CA GLY A 111 -13.39 15.49 -6.11
C GLY A 111 -13.68 16.97 -5.97
N GLY A 112 -14.85 17.35 -5.43
CA GLY A 112 -15.20 18.74 -5.13
C GLY A 112 -14.41 19.32 -3.93
N GLU A 113 -14.36 20.63 -3.81
CA GLU A 113 -13.83 21.33 -2.64
C GLU A 113 -14.70 20.97 -1.42
N GLY A 114 -14.18 20.12 -0.51
CA GLY A 114 -14.87 19.70 0.71
C GLY A 114 -14.78 18.19 1.00
N ASP A 115 -14.15 17.41 0.13
CA ASP A 115 -13.92 15.99 0.40
C ASP A 115 -13.02 15.82 1.63
N GLU A 116 -13.50 15.03 2.60
CA GLU A 116 -12.76 14.74 3.81
C GLU A 116 -11.52 13.88 3.45
N VAL A 117 -10.34 14.43 3.74
CA VAL A 117 -9.07 13.76 3.50
C VAL A 117 -8.66 13.02 4.77
N GLY A 118 -8.63 11.70 4.70
CA GLY A 118 -8.11 10.85 5.77
C GLY A 118 -6.60 10.96 5.91
N GLU A 119 -6.06 10.42 6.98
CA GLU A 119 -4.62 10.28 7.18
C GLU A 119 -4.31 8.78 7.37
N VAL A 120 -3.28 8.27 6.68
CA VAL A 120 -2.88 6.88 6.86
C VAL A 120 -2.29 6.67 8.25
N GLU A 121 -2.60 5.54 8.86
CA GLU A 121 -2.03 5.12 10.13
C GLU A 121 -1.00 4.02 9.89
N VAL A 122 0.19 4.14 10.49
CA VAL A 122 1.19 3.06 10.45
C VAL A 122 0.81 2.00 11.47
N ARG A 123 0.46 0.81 11.01
CA ARG A 123 0.15 -0.33 11.87
C ARG A 123 1.40 -1.10 12.25
N ALA A 124 2.28 -1.34 11.30
CA ALA A 124 3.54 -2.03 11.56
C ALA A 124 4.65 -1.48 10.67
N SER A 125 5.79 -1.13 11.26
CA SER A 125 7.02 -0.92 10.51
C SER A 125 7.68 -2.26 10.20
N LEU A 126 8.10 -2.47 8.96
CA LEU A 126 8.79 -3.68 8.56
C LEU A 126 10.32 -3.55 8.66
N ASP A 127 10.84 -2.38 9.01
CA ASP A 127 12.28 -2.11 9.16
C ASP A 127 13.04 -3.16 9.98
N PRO A 128 12.49 -3.65 11.12
CA PRO A 128 13.19 -4.65 11.93
C PRO A 128 13.55 -5.93 11.18
N ILE A 129 12.75 -6.31 10.17
CA ILE A 129 13.00 -7.54 9.40
C ILE A 129 13.85 -7.33 8.16
N LEU A 130 13.98 -6.09 7.70
CA LEU A 130 14.73 -5.78 6.47
C LEU A 130 16.25 -5.96 6.63
N GLY A 131 16.73 -6.04 7.88
CA GLY A 131 18.16 -6.23 8.18
C GLY A 131 19.04 -5.11 7.64
N GLY A 132 18.54 -3.87 7.65
CA GLY A 132 19.22 -2.69 7.15
C GLY A 132 19.27 -2.56 5.62
N GLY A 133 18.60 -3.45 4.88
CA GLY A 133 18.47 -3.35 3.44
C GLY A 133 17.31 -2.48 3.02
N GLU A 134 17.37 -1.97 1.78
CA GLU A 134 16.28 -1.18 1.20
C GLU A 134 15.23 -2.07 0.52
N PRO A 135 13.96 -2.01 0.92
CA PRO A 135 12.91 -2.78 0.30
C PRO A 135 12.56 -2.23 -1.09
N THR A 136 12.36 -3.13 -2.04
CA THR A 136 11.88 -2.78 -3.39
C THR A 136 10.37 -2.94 -3.49
N SER A 137 9.85 -4.00 -2.89
CA SER A 137 8.42 -4.29 -2.84
C SER A 137 8.06 -5.04 -1.57
N VAL A 138 6.82 -4.93 -1.17
CA VAL A 138 6.22 -5.71 -0.09
C VAL A 138 4.85 -6.18 -0.55
N THR A 139 4.51 -7.43 -0.28
CA THR A 139 3.22 -8.00 -0.65
C THR A 139 2.69 -8.88 0.48
N PHE A 140 1.37 -8.94 0.62
CA PHE A 140 0.73 -9.89 1.51
C PHE A 140 0.80 -11.32 0.95
N GLN A 141 0.82 -12.30 1.82
CA GLN A 141 0.58 -13.66 1.39
C GLN A 141 -0.87 -13.79 0.91
N PRO A 142 -1.12 -14.37 -0.28
CA PRO A 142 -2.48 -14.66 -0.72
C PRO A 142 -3.23 -15.49 0.34
N ASN A 143 -4.44 -15.09 0.68
CA ASN A 143 -5.31 -15.74 1.69
C ASN A 143 -4.77 -15.74 3.14
N GLN A 144 -3.80 -14.89 3.48
CA GLN A 144 -3.30 -14.75 4.85
C GLN A 144 -2.74 -13.34 5.10
N ALA A 145 -3.56 -12.47 5.64
CA ALA A 145 -3.21 -11.06 5.88
C ALA A 145 -2.16 -10.86 6.98
N SER A 146 -1.93 -11.86 7.83
CA SER A 146 -0.91 -11.82 8.88
C SER A 146 0.51 -12.00 8.36
N LYS A 147 0.70 -12.37 7.09
CA LYS A 147 2.03 -12.61 6.52
C LYS A 147 2.34 -11.73 5.34
N VAL A 148 3.58 -11.26 5.30
CA VAL A 148 4.11 -10.42 4.23
C VAL A 148 5.42 -10.98 3.69
N ALA A 149 5.66 -10.73 2.41
CA ALA A 149 6.93 -10.99 1.74
C ALA A 149 7.52 -9.67 1.27
N CYS A 150 8.78 -9.41 1.62
CA CYS A 150 9.52 -8.22 1.20
C CYS A 150 10.68 -8.61 0.29
N LEU A 151 10.80 -7.94 -0.84
CA LEU A 151 11.99 -8.03 -1.69
C LEU A 151 12.99 -6.95 -1.27
N VAL A 152 14.18 -7.39 -0.82
CA VAL A 152 15.24 -6.51 -0.30
C VAL A 152 16.53 -6.82 -1.04
N GLY A 153 16.87 -6.03 -2.05
CA GLY A 153 17.98 -6.32 -2.96
C GLY A 153 17.80 -7.68 -3.66
N ASP A 154 18.70 -8.61 -3.38
CA ASP A 154 18.68 -9.99 -3.88
C ASP A 154 18.04 -11.01 -2.92
N ARG A 155 17.41 -10.53 -1.84
CA ARG A 155 16.85 -11.37 -0.78
C ARG A 155 15.33 -11.25 -0.74
N LEU A 156 14.65 -12.38 -0.51
CA LEU A 156 13.27 -12.42 -0.12
C LEU A 156 13.19 -12.61 1.41
N VAL A 157 12.54 -11.67 2.06
CA VAL A 157 12.31 -11.67 3.52
C VAL A 157 10.84 -11.94 3.76
N LEU A 158 10.54 -12.94 4.58
CA LEU A 158 9.19 -13.24 5.02
C LEU A 158 8.98 -12.69 6.44
N GLY A 159 7.89 -11.98 6.63
CA GLY A 159 7.47 -11.43 7.92
C GLY A 159 6.15 -12.02 8.36
N ASP A 160 6.01 -12.24 9.65
CA ASP A 160 4.76 -12.58 10.30
C ASP A 160 4.33 -11.37 11.14
N LEU A 161 3.15 -10.83 10.84
CA LEU A 161 2.60 -9.65 11.51
C LEU A 161 1.86 -10.01 12.81
N GLY A 162 1.71 -11.32 13.11
CA GLY A 162 0.90 -11.80 14.21
C GLY A 162 -0.61 -11.79 13.91
N GLU A 163 -1.39 -12.43 14.77
CA GLU A 163 -2.85 -12.39 14.70
C GLU A 163 -3.40 -11.08 15.28
N GLU A 164 -4.38 -10.51 14.60
CA GLU A 164 -5.07 -9.27 14.99
C GLU A 164 -6.04 -9.54 16.16
N GLU A 165 -5.55 -9.85 17.35
CA GLU A 165 -6.34 -9.74 18.57
C GLU A 165 -5.79 -8.61 19.44
N VAL A 166 -6.49 -7.48 19.36
CA VAL A 166 -6.58 -6.45 20.40
C VAL A 166 -5.26 -6.15 21.12
N ARG A 167 -4.43 -5.28 20.53
CA ARG A 167 -3.58 -4.33 21.28
C ARG A 167 -2.72 -3.48 20.35
N ASP A 168 -2.47 -2.26 20.81
CA ASP A 168 -1.64 -1.20 20.22
C ASP A 168 -0.15 -1.54 19.99
N GLU A 169 0.22 -2.82 19.98
CA GLU A 169 1.59 -3.28 19.76
C GLU A 169 1.58 -4.51 18.84
N TRP A 170 1.96 -4.31 17.60
CA TRP A 170 2.38 -5.39 16.72
C TRP A 170 3.67 -6.00 17.29
N SER A 171 3.53 -7.04 18.07
CA SER A 171 4.64 -7.70 18.72
C SER A 171 5.35 -8.61 17.73
N THR A 172 6.56 -8.22 17.39
CA THR A 172 7.66 -9.06 16.91
C THR A 172 7.46 -9.71 15.52
N VAL A 173 7.90 -9.00 14.52
CA VAL A 173 8.08 -9.56 13.18
C VAL A 173 9.24 -10.56 13.21
N HIS A 174 8.96 -11.84 12.98
CA HIS A 174 9.99 -12.87 12.87
C HIS A 174 10.51 -12.98 11.43
N SER A 175 11.80 -12.79 11.25
CA SER A 175 12.44 -13.00 9.95
C SER A 175 12.73 -14.49 9.73
N VAL A 176 12.19 -15.06 8.67
CA VAL A 176 12.57 -16.39 8.20
C VAL A 176 13.56 -16.24 7.04
N ARG A 177 14.83 -16.55 7.27
CA ARG A 177 15.82 -16.61 6.20
C ARG A 177 15.58 -17.85 5.33
N GLY A 178 15.04 -17.68 4.14
CA GLY A 178 15.05 -18.69 3.11
C GLY A 178 16.44 -18.78 2.48
N GLN A 179 17.13 -19.91 2.62
CA GLN A 179 18.29 -20.20 1.77
C GLN A 179 17.78 -20.56 0.38
N THR A 180 17.97 -19.66 -0.58
CA THR A 180 17.76 -19.99 -2.00
C THR A 180 18.93 -20.87 -2.46
N ARG A 181 18.73 -22.19 -2.54
CA ARG A 181 19.60 -23.04 -3.34
C ARG A 181 19.25 -22.80 -4.81
N VAL A 182 20.06 -22.02 -5.48
CA VAL A 182 20.07 -22.00 -6.95
C VAL A 182 20.67 -23.35 -7.38
N ALA A 183 19.82 -24.26 -7.83
CA ALA A 183 20.30 -25.45 -8.52
C ALA A 183 20.84 -24.99 -9.88
N ALA A 184 22.16 -24.94 -10.02
CA ALA A 184 22.78 -24.79 -11.32
C ALA A 184 22.46 -26.06 -12.13
N ALA A 185 21.62 -25.92 -13.15
CA ALA A 185 21.46 -26.94 -14.17
C ALA A 185 22.77 -26.99 -14.99
N ARG A 186 23.36 -28.19 -15.08
CA ARG A 186 24.42 -28.54 -16.00
C ARG A 186 23.84 -28.96 -17.33
#